data_48e375f3b6c77138d6e0ac5389b37567
#
_entry.id   48e375f3b6c77138d6e0ac5389b37567
#
_cell.length_a   1.000
_cell.length_b   1.000
_cell.length_c   1.000
_cell.angle_alpha   90.00
_cell.angle_beta   90.00
_cell.angle_gamma   90.00
#
_symmetry.space_group_name_H-M   'P 1'
#
loop_
_entity.id
_entity.type
_entity.pdbx_description
1 polymer ?
#
loop_
_entity_poly.entity_id
_entity_poly.type
_entity_poly.pdbx_seq_one_letter_code
_entity_poly.pdbx_strand_id
1 'polypeptide(L)'
;FIIHEEKRVDSRAALVDTLAYVKRELLAFFRANPDISGAPSLNGKNIEDIVFTSATELEFWVKTPLDDNASIEEMSASQVMNEQYWERTHGAVRTALEDCLIQLDKYGFHMEMGHKEVGGLKAQIDENGCMTHVCEQIEIDWQFDSAVQAADNELFVRTFVREIFRLYGLEVNFKAKPLIGLAGNGEHTHLSLAAVTKDGKRHSLFAADDQNADYMNAVGYGALMGLLKNYEAVSPFVSATNDAFNRLKPGFEAPVCVVTSFGATPAIPSRNRTVLVSLIRDLKSPLATRFELRATNPYSNTYLVLAAAYLAILDGIKHTAGRTTTELLGELSKQPGEKGFYLETDRAYRSEEDVFEHYTADERDARFGKPPATVWENMLGFELYPEKVAVLTAGNTLRPQIIESFRTGALLRWKIELISRIIPENREIVRRMVEIKSDFVTDQDAYMWNKIHDLRIYLAKDTIDDKALFTLLIKALNEGDYPTASALQIEMYAKMEELKGLYECYKKNMI
;
A
#
# COMPACT_ATOMS: atom_id res chain seq x y z
N PHE A 1 -15.28 16.60 13.71
CA PHE A 1 -16.11 16.69 12.49
C PHE A 1 -16.06 18.09 11.90
N ILE A 2 -15.89 18.18 10.58
CA ILE A 2 -16.05 19.44 9.83
C ILE A 2 -17.49 19.48 9.31
N ILE A 3 -18.20 20.57 9.63
CA ILE A 3 -19.59 20.77 9.21
C ILE A 3 -19.63 21.91 8.19
N HIS A 4 -20.23 21.65 7.03
CA HIS A 4 -20.51 22.64 6.00
C HIS A 4 -21.97 22.49 5.57
N GLU A 5 -22.73 23.59 5.59
CA GLU A 5 -24.18 23.58 5.29
C GLU A 5 -24.94 22.48 6.05
N GLU A 6 -24.72 22.40 7.36
CA GLU A 6 -25.31 21.41 8.28
C GLU A 6 -24.95 19.95 7.98
N LYS A 7 -24.03 19.68 7.03
CA LYS A 7 -23.55 18.34 6.67
C LYS A 7 -22.14 18.14 7.15
N ARG A 8 -21.86 16.94 7.64
CA ARG A 8 -20.49 16.49 7.92
C ARG A 8 -19.79 16.24 6.58
N VAL A 9 -18.59 16.79 6.40
CA VAL A 9 -17.84 16.73 5.13
C VAL A 9 -16.42 16.20 5.26
N ASP A 10 -16.02 15.82 6.47
CA ASP A 10 -14.69 15.24 6.71
C ASP A 10 -14.66 13.72 6.46
N SER A 11 -13.44 13.17 6.30
CA SER A 11 -13.23 11.75 6.01
C SER A 11 -13.69 10.83 7.15
N ARG A 12 -13.54 11.25 8.42
CA ARG A 12 -14.03 10.50 9.56
C ARG A 12 -15.55 10.34 9.55
N ALA A 13 -16.26 11.42 9.22
CA ALA A 13 -17.71 11.40 9.09
C ALA A 13 -18.16 10.48 7.93
N ALA A 14 -17.45 10.52 6.79
CA ALA A 14 -17.72 9.64 5.68
C ALA A 14 -17.62 8.15 6.08
N LEU A 15 -16.60 7.78 6.89
CA LEU A 15 -16.50 6.42 7.43
C LEU A 15 -17.67 6.08 8.35
N VAL A 16 -18.03 6.95 9.31
CA VAL A 16 -19.15 6.71 10.23
C VAL A 16 -20.46 6.48 9.47
N ASP A 17 -20.76 7.34 8.50
CA ASP A 17 -21.97 7.24 7.66
C ASP A 17 -21.95 5.96 6.82
N THR A 18 -20.77 5.57 6.30
CA THR A 18 -20.57 4.32 5.55
C THR A 18 -20.86 3.10 6.41
N LEU A 19 -20.26 3.02 7.60
CA LEU A 19 -20.46 1.86 8.47
C LEU A 19 -21.91 1.70 8.91
N ALA A 20 -22.61 2.82 9.17
CA ALA A 20 -24.05 2.80 9.49
C ALA A 20 -24.89 2.27 8.30
N TYR A 21 -24.55 2.69 7.07
CA TYR A 21 -25.19 2.20 5.86
C TYR A 21 -24.92 0.71 5.65
N VAL A 22 -23.65 0.29 5.65
CA VAL A 22 -23.24 -1.11 5.44
C VAL A 22 -23.86 -2.04 6.48
N LYS A 23 -23.88 -1.63 7.76
CA LYS A 23 -24.54 -2.39 8.84
C LYS A 23 -26.02 -2.64 8.54
N ARG A 24 -26.75 -1.60 8.18
CA ARG A 24 -28.18 -1.70 7.84
C ARG A 24 -28.43 -2.68 6.68
N GLU A 25 -27.64 -2.53 5.61
CA GLU A 25 -27.78 -3.36 4.42
C GLU A 25 -27.41 -4.83 4.68
N LEU A 26 -26.35 -5.10 5.45
CA LEU A 26 -25.97 -6.45 5.82
C LEU A 26 -27.03 -7.12 6.72
N LEU A 27 -27.56 -6.40 7.70
CA LEU A 27 -28.66 -6.94 8.54
C LEU A 27 -29.91 -7.27 7.71
N ALA A 28 -30.24 -6.43 6.72
CA ALA A 28 -31.34 -6.72 5.80
C ALA A 28 -31.03 -7.95 4.92
N PHE A 29 -29.80 -8.04 4.40
CA PHE A 29 -29.33 -9.18 3.60
C PHE A 29 -29.42 -10.50 4.38
N PHE A 30 -28.93 -10.57 5.61
CA PHE A 30 -28.95 -11.78 6.44
C PHE A 30 -30.36 -12.18 6.84
N ARG A 31 -31.27 -11.23 7.07
CA ARG A 31 -32.68 -11.55 7.31
C ARG A 31 -33.36 -12.20 6.11
N ALA A 32 -33.02 -11.75 4.91
CA ALA A 32 -33.53 -12.30 3.66
C ALA A 32 -32.85 -13.64 3.27
N ASN A 33 -31.58 -13.80 3.63
CA ASN A 33 -30.76 -14.98 3.31
C ASN A 33 -30.15 -15.57 4.60
N PRO A 34 -30.98 -16.28 5.41
CA PRO A 34 -30.56 -16.70 6.74
C PRO A 34 -29.54 -17.83 6.76
N ASP A 35 -29.47 -18.62 5.70
CA ASP A 35 -28.59 -19.77 5.62
C ASP A 35 -27.25 -19.34 4.96
N ILE A 36 -26.16 -19.47 5.73
CA ILE A 36 -24.82 -19.08 5.30
C ILE A 36 -24.05 -20.36 4.96
N SER A 37 -23.78 -20.55 3.66
CA SER A 37 -22.97 -21.70 3.22
C SER A 37 -21.57 -21.67 3.84
N GLY A 38 -21.09 -22.79 4.35
CA GLY A 38 -19.84 -22.90 5.09
C GLY A 38 -19.91 -22.48 6.57
N ALA A 39 -21.04 -21.94 7.05
CA ALA A 39 -21.25 -21.59 8.46
C ALA A 39 -22.68 -21.93 8.93
N PRO A 40 -23.13 -23.19 8.91
CA PRO A 40 -24.47 -23.59 9.30
C PRO A 40 -24.79 -23.32 10.78
N SER A 41 -23.77 -23.14 11.64
CA SER A 41 -23.95 -22.75 13.03
C SER A 41 -24.46 -21.32 13.20
N LEU A 42 -24.25 -20.44 12.18
CA LEU A 42 -24.67 -19.05 12.19
C LEU A 42 -25.89 -18.82 11.30
N ASN A 43 -27.07 -18.66 11.95
CA ASN A 43 -28.29 -18.31 11.22
C ASN A 43 -28.48 -16.78 11.15
N GLY A 44 -28.62 -16.25 9.95
CA GLY A 44 -28.76 -14.82 9.68
C GLY A 44 -29.94 -14.14 10.42
N LYS A 45 -31.04 -14.86 10.73
CA LYS A 45 -32.17 -14.34 11.52
C LYS A 45 -31.84 -14.12 13.00
N ASN A 46 -30.74 -14.72 13.47
CA ASN A 46 -30.28 -14.56 14.85
C ASN A 46 -29.27 -13.41 15.01
N ILE A 47 -28.82 -12.80 13.92
CA ILE A 47 -27.89 -11.68 13.95
C ILE A 47 -28.65 -10.41 14.35
N GLU A 48 -28.25 -9.79 15.47
CA GLU A 48 -28.80 -8.53 15.96
C GLU A 48 -27.96 -7.33 15.57
N ASP A 49 -26.62 -7.50 15.59
CA ASP A 49 -25.69 -6.42 15.28
C ASP A 49 -24.47 -6.94 14.48
N ILE A 50 -23.79 -6.02 13.83
CA ILE A 50 -22.55 -6.27 13.08
C ILE A 50 -21.48 -5.31 13.57
N VAL A 51 -20.34 -5.86 13.94
CA VAL A 51 -19.14 -5.13 14.38
C VAL A 51 -18.11 -5.13 13.25
N PHE A 52 -17.65 -3.93 12.92
CA PHE A 52 -16.56 -3.70 11.98
C PHE A 52 -15.28 -3.49 12.76
N THR A 53 -14.27 -4.32 12.53
CA THR A 53 -12.99 -4.20 13.20
C THR A 53 -11.87 -4.00 12.19
N SER A 54 -10.90 -3.18 12.57
CA SER A 54 -9.70 -2.94 11.79
C SER A 54 -8.47 -2.82 12.68
N ALA A 55 -7.32 -3.09 12.10
CA ALA A 55 -5.99 -2.79 12.65
C ALA A 55 -5.11 -2.28 11.52
N THR A 56 -4.05 -1.57 11.88
CA THR A 56 -3.01 -1.14 10.94
C THR A 56 -1.64 -1.53 11.50
N GLU A 57 -0.74 -1.95 10.63
CA GLU A 57 0.68 -2.16 10.88
C GLU A 57 1.40 -0.92 10.34
N LEU A 58 2.19 -0.22 11.16
CA LEU A 58 2.78 1.04 10.76
C LEU A 58 4.30 0.92 10.59
N GLU A 59 4.74 0.93 9.34
CA GLU A 59 6.16 0.94 8.99
C GLU A 59 6.67 2.37 8.78
N PHE A 60 7.91 2.63 9.20
CA PHE A 60 8.59 3.90 8.98
C PHE A 60 10.11 3.75 9.00
N TRP A 61 10.78 4.66 8.27
CA TRP A 61 12.23 4.77 8.33
C TRP A 61 12.66 5.79 9.37
N VAL A 62 13.71 5.45 10.11
CA VAL A 62 14.37 6.30 11.11
C VAL A 62 15.76 6.65 10.61
N LYS A 63 16.09 7.94 10.64
CA LYS A 63 17.38 8.48 10.26
C LYS A 63 18.07 9.06 11.46
N THR A 64 19.35 8.72 11.68
CA THR A 64 20.15 9.26 12.76
C THR A 64 20.65 10.68 12.47
N PRO A 65 20.89 11.50 13.49
CA PRO A 65 21.56 12.78 13.32
C PRO A 65 23.02 12.60 12.84
N LEU A 66 23.59 13.61 12.18
CA LEU A 66 24.98 13.60 11.71
C LEU A 66 26.01 13.77 12.84
N ASP A 67 25.59 14.32 13.98
CA ASP A 67 26.49 14.87 14.99
C ASP A 67 26.91 13.87 16.08
N ASP A 68 26.35 12.65 16.08
CA ASP A 68 26.63 11.63 17.10
C ASP A 68 27.37 10.43 16.50
N ASN A 69 28.69 10.57 16.34
CA ASN A 69 29.56 9.53 15.78
C ASN A 69 29.52 8.20 16.55
N ALA A 70 29.40 8.25 17.89
CA ALA A 70 29.37 7.04 18.70
C ALA A 70 28.09 6.23 18.46
N SER A 71 26.94 6.89 18.43
CA SER A 71 25.67 6.23 18.08
C SER A 71 25.65 5.75 16.65
N ILE A 72 26.28 6.46 15.70
CA ILE A 72 26.40 6.04 14.31
C ILE A 72 27.23 4.79 14.17
N GLU A 73 28.37 4.68 14.89
CA GLU A 73 29.21 3.48 14.87
C GLU A 73 28.48 2.26 15.44
N GLU A 74 27.81 2.41 16.59
CA GLU A 74 27.02 1.36 17.23
C GLU A 74 25.89 0.87 16.33
N MET A 75 25.15 1.81 15.74
CA MET A 75 24.05 1.50 14.84
C MET A 75 24.51 0.92 13.50
N SER A 76 25.67 1.35 12.99
CA SER A 76 26.26 0.77 11.77
C SER A 76 26.66 -0.68 11.98
N ALA A 77 27.06 -1.08 13.19
CA ALA A 77 27.39 -2.46 13.50
C ALA A 77 26.16 -3.38 13.39
N SER A 78 24.96 -2.88 13.71
CA SER A 78 23.70 -3.61 13.58
C SER A 78 23.28 -3.88 12.13
N GLN A 79 23.87 -3.15 11.15
CA GLN A 79 23.56 -3.29 9.74
C GLN A 79 24.48 -4.26 8.98
N VAL A 80 25.29 -5.05 9.68
CA VAL A 80 26.30 -5.93 9.06
C VAL A 80 25.68 -7.22 8.50
N MET A 81 24.56 -7.68 9.04
CA MET A 81 23.90 -8.91 8.65
C MET A 81 23.11 -8.74 7.35
N ASN A 82 23.01 -9.79 6.53
CA ASN A 82 22.22 -9.78 5.31
C ASN A 82 20.70 -9.78 5.59
N GLU A 83 20.28 -10.48 6.64
CA GLU A 83 18.91 -10.50 7.13
C GLU A 83 18.80 -9.63 8.38
N GLN A 84 17.91 -8.63 8.35
CA GLN A 84 17.80 -7.65 9.42
C GLN A 84 16.43 -7.68 10.11
N TYR A 85 15.49 -8.42 9.56
CA TYR A 85 14.17 -8.62 10.14
C TYR A 85 14.28 -9.22 11.55
N TRP A 86 13.61 -8.59 12.53
CA TRP A 86 13.70 -8.95 13.95
C TRP A 86 15.07 -8.77 14.62
N GLU A 87 16.06 -8.22 13.93
CA GLU A 87 17.32 -7.90 14.59
C GLU A 87 17.10 -6.80 15.64
N ARG A 88 17.88 -6.86 16.71
CA ARG A 88 17.79 -5.89 17.78
C ARG A 88 18.27 -4.51 17.30
N THR A 89 17.41 -3.50 17.44
CA THR A 89 17.81 -2.10 17.27
C THR A 89 18.77 -1.65 18.39
N HIS A 90 19.58 -0.62 18.16
CA HIS A 90 20.60 -0.15 19.09
C HIS A 90 20.49 1.36 19.33
N GLY A 91 21.19 1.86 20.36
CA GLY A 91 21.36 3.28 20.65
C GLY A 91 20.04 4.03 20.81
N ALA A 92 20.01 5.26 20.29
CA ALA A 92 18.87 6.16 20.39
C ALA A 92 17.59 5.60 19.74
N VAL A 93 17.72 4.84 18.64
CA VAL A 93 16.54 4.24 17.98
C VAL A 93 15.85 3.24 18.89
N ARG A 94 16.64 2.39 19.57
CA ARG A 94 16.06 1.44 20.53
C ARG A 94 15.37 2.15 21.68
N THR A 95 16.02 3.15 22.26
CA THR A 95 15.45 3.91 23.39
C THR A 95 14.17 4.63 23.00
N ALA A 96 14.15 5.25 21.82
CA ALA A 96 12.96 5.93 21.29
C ALA A 96 11.82 4.94 21.02
N LEU A 97 12.12 3.76 20.45
CA LEU A 97 11.13 2.71 20.19
C LEU A 97 10.52 2.19 21.49
N GLU A 98 11.35 1.83 22.47
CA GLU A 98 10.89 1.34 23.79
C GLU A 98 10.04 2.38 24.51
N ASP A 99 10.48 3.66 24.54
CA ASP A 99 9.68 4.73 25.16
C ASP A 99 8.37 4.95 24.41
N CYS A 100 8.39 4.93 23.09
CA CYS A 100 7.19 5.05 22.27
C CYS A 100 6.17 3.95 22.62
N LEU A 101 6.58 2.69 22.66
CA LEU A 101 5.72 1.56 22.98
C LEU A 101 5.15 1.67 24.41
N ILE A 102 5.99 2.01 25.39
CA ILE A 102 5.57 2.17 26.79
C ILE A 102 4.54 3.32 26.94
N GLN A 103 4.75 4.44 26.24
CA GLN A 103 3.84 5.56 26.32
C GLN A 103 2.51 5.25 25.61
N LEU A 104 2.54 4.63 24.42
CA LEU A 104 1.34 4.22 23.70
C LEU A 104 0.52 3.21 24.52
N ASP A 105 1.16 2.25 25.20
CA ASP A 105 0.47 1.32 26.08
C ASP A 105 -0.22 2.02 27.23
N LYS A 106 0.42 3.05 27.85
CA LYS A 106 -0.22 3.91 28.87
C LYS A 106 -1.43 4.68 28.36
N TYR A 107 -1.46 5.02 27.06
CA TYR A 107 -2.64 5.61 26.42
C TYR A 107 -3.74 4.58 26.10
N GLY A 108 -3.50 3.30 26.35
CA GLY A 108 -4.47 2.23 26.15
C GLY A 108 -4.53 1.65 24.74
N PHE A 109 -3.44 1.78 23.97
CA PHE A 109 -3.34 1.21 22.63
C PHE A 109 -3.13 -0.30 22.62
N HIS A 110 -2.73 -0.90 23.75
CA HIS A 110 -2.42 -2.33 23.85
C HIS A 110 -1.44 -2.77 22.76
N MET A 111 -0.20 -2.29 22.89
CA MET A 111 0.85 -2.55 21.92
C MET A 111 1.12 -4.06 21.81
N GLU A 112 1.17 -4.58 20.58
CA GLU A 112 1.48 -5.97 20.30
C GLU A 112 2.96 -6.15 19.98
N MET A 113 3.51 -5.33 19.09
CA MET A 113 4.90 -5.42 18.67
C MET A 113 5.50 -4.04 18.34
N GLY A 114 6.84 -4.00 18.41
CA GLY A 114 7.66 -2.97 17.81
C GLY A 114 9.02 -3.59 17.51
N HIS A 115 9.38 -3.66 16.24
CA HIS A 115 10.58 -4.36 15.79
C HIS A 115 11.23 -3.72 14.57
N LYS A 116 12.44 -4.16 14.26
CA LYS A 116 13.14 -3.80 13.05
C LYS A 116 12.56 -4.57 11.88
N GLU A 117 12.27 -3.84 10.80
CA GLU A 117 11.86 -4.37 9.51
C GLU A 117 13.07 -4.74 8.61
N VAL A 118 12.80 -5.19 7.37
CA VAL A 118 13.82 -5.70 6.44
C VAL A 118 14.84 -4.64 6.02
N GLY A 119 14.48 -3.35 6.10
CA GLY A 119 15.28 -2.25 5.58
C GLY A 119 16.34 -1.75 6.55
N GLY A 120 17.56 -1.53 6.04
CA GLY A 120 18.64 -0.85 6.77
C GLY A 120 19.69 -0.29 5.82
N LEU A 121 20.29 0.83 6.18
CA LEU A 121 21.37 1.48 5.45
C LEU A 121 22.49 1.85 6.41
N LYS A 122 23.70 1.34 6.15
CA LYS A 122 24.92 1.65 6.90
C LYS A 122 25.36 3.09 6.65
N ALA A 123 26.01 3.68 7.65
CA ALA A 123 26.78 4.89 7.42
C ALA A 123 27.91 4.62 6.41
N GLN A 124 28.16 5.59 5.56
CA GLN A 124 29.25 5.61 4.60
C GLN A 124 29.98 6.95 4.72
N ILE A 125 31.22 6.98 4.34
CA ILE A 125 31.97 8.24 4.20
C ILE A 125 31.60 8.82 2.84
N ASP A 126 31.10 10.03 2.82
CA ASP A 126 30.78 10.75 1.59
C ASP A 126 32.06 11.32 0.92
N GLU A 127 31.89 11.95 -0.23
CA GLU A 127 32.99 12.57 -0.99
C GLU A 127 33.72 13.71 -0.25
N ASN A 128 33.13 14.24 0.82
CA ASN A 128 33.70 15.29 1.67
C ASN A 128 34.37 14.72 2.92
N GLY A 129 34.40 13.39 3.09
CA GLY A 129 34.96 12.73 4.24
C GLY A 129 34.04 12.70 5.48
N CYS A 130 32.77 13.08 5.32
CA CYS A 130 31.78 13.06 6.37
C CYS A 130 31.03 11.73 6.41
N MET A 131 30.74 11.22 7.61
CA MET A 131 29.85 10.05 7.75
C MET A 131 28.42 10.41 7.36
N THR A 132 27.81 9.55 6.56
CA THR A 132 26.39 9.66 6.23
C THR A 132 25.53 9.11 7.37
N HIS A 133 24.22 9.38 7.29
CA HIS A 133 23.29 8.85 8.27
C HIS A 133 23.17 7.32 8.20
N VAL A 134 22.98 6.69 9.34
CA VAL A 134 22.38 5.34 9.42
C VAL A 134 20.88 5.48 9.30
N CYS A 135 20.25 4.58 8.55
CA CYS A 135 18.81 4.51 8.46
C CYS A 135 18.35 3.08 8.78
N GLU A 136 17.31 2.96 9.59
CA GLU A 136 16.67 1.69 9.94
C GLU A 136 15.18 1.77 9.65
N GLN A 137 14.60 0.66 9.20
CA GLN A 137 13.16 0.54 9.05
C GLN A 137 12.59 -0.14 10.27
N ILE A 138 11.56 0.44 10.84
CA ILE A 138 10.86 0.00 12.06
C ILE A 138 9.40 -0.21 11.73
N GLU A 139 8.80 -1.20 12.37
CA GLU A 139 7.36 -1.46 12.37
C GLU A 139 6.83 -1.45 13.79
N ILE A 140 5.63 -0.89 13.98
CA ILE A 140 4.89 -0.86 15.25
C ILE A 140 3.47 -1.32 15.00
N ASP A 141 3.02 -2.28 15.84
CA ASP A 141 1.70 -2.85 15.80
C ASP A 141 0.99 -2.72 17.13
N TRP A 142 -0.33 -2.55 17.07
CA TRP A 142 -1.20 -2.49 18.22
C TRP A 142 -2.51 -3.24 17.97
N GLN A 143 -3.20 -3.57 19.06
CA GLN A 143 -4.44 -4.33 19.02
C GLN A 143 -5.50 -3.65 18.14
N PHE A 144 -6.28 -4.47 17.43
CA PHE A 144 -7.43 -4.02 16.64
C PHE A 144 -8.48 -3.30 17.49
N ASP A 145 -9.25 -2.42 16.85
CA ASP A 145 -10.41 -1.76 17.43
C ASP A 145 -11.58 -1.70 16.44
N SER A 146 -12.68 -1.06 16.82
CA SER A 146 -13.72 -0.69 15.87
C SER A 146 -13.11 0.13 14.72
N ALA A 147 -13.62 -0.04 13.51
CA ALA A 147 -13.01 0.56 12.33
C ALA A 147 -12.82 2.09 12.42
N VAL A 148 -13.72 2.81 13.12
CA VAL A 148 -13.55 4.26 13.34
C VAL A 148 -12.42 4.54 14.32
N GLN A 149 -12.39 3.81 15.43
CA GLN A 149 -11.34 3.97 16.44
C GLN A 149 -9.97 3.55 15.89
N ALA A 150 -9.90 2.48 15.10
CA ALA A 150 -8.67 2.05 14.44
C ALA A 150 -8.08 3.14 13.53
N ALA A 151 -8.94 3.85 12.76
CA ALA A 151 -8.49 4.98 11.94
C ALA A 151 -8.08 6.20 12.79
N ASP A 152 -8.76 6.46 13.91
CA ASP A 152 -8.37 7.49 14.88
C ASP A 152 -7.00 7.14 15.51
N ASN A 153 -6.80 5.87 15.89
CA ASN A 153 -5.58 5.34 16.48
C ASN A 153 -4.38 5.49 15.53
N GLU A 154 -4.53 5.10 14.27
CA GLU A 154 -3.47 5.21 13.27
C GLU A 154 -2.97 6.66 13.15
N LEU A 155 -3.88 7.61 12.97
CA LEU A 155 -3.53 9.02 12.85
C LEU A 155 -2.81 9.56 14.11
N PHE A 156 -3.24 9.11 15.29
CA PHE A 156 -2.60 9.46 16.57
C PHE A 156 -1.20 8.85 16.66
N VAL A 157 -1.06 7.53 16.44
CA VAL A 157 0.21 6.80 16.57
C VAL A 157 1.25 7.38 15.62
N ARG A 158 0.92 7.63 14.36
CA ARG A 158 1.83 8.23 13.38
C ARG A 158 2.35 9.61 13.82
N THR A 159 1.49 10.42 14.41
CA THR A 159 1.89 11.71 14.96
C THR A 159 2.76 11.54 16.20
N PHE A 160 2.38 10.64 17.09
CA PHE A 160 3.05 10.37 18.36
C PHE A 160 4.47 9.81 18.15
N VAL A 161 4.63 8.83 17.26
CA VAL A 161 5.93 8.27 16.85
C VAL A 161 6.88 9.39 16.41
N ARG A 162 6.42 10.27 15.53
CA ARG A 162 7.24 11.39 15.04
C ARG A 162 7.72 12.28 16.19
N GLU A 163 6.84 12.60 17.14
CA GLU A 163 7.19 13.47 18.27
C GLU A 163 8.13 12.78 19.27
N ILE A 164 7.91 11.51 19.61
CA ILE A 164 8.79 10.77 20.52
C ILE A 164 10.18 10.61 19.90
N PHE A 165 10.29 10.14 18.67
CA PHE A 165 11.59 9.95 18.01
C PHE A 165 12.35 11.28 17.89
N ARG A 166 11.66 12.39 17.62
CA ARG A 166 12.25 13.72 17.60
C ARG A 166 12.86 14.13 18.95
N LEU A 167 12.31 13.71 20.08
CA LEU A 167 12.90 13.97 21.41
C LEU A 167 14.28 13.31 21.59
N TYR A 168 14.54 12.24 20.86
CA TYR A 168 15.83 11.53 20.83
C TYR A 168 16.74 11.98 19.68
N GLY A 169 16.42 13.11 19.02
CA GLY A 169 17.22 13.63 17.91
C GLY A 169 17.09 12.86 16.61
N LEU A 170 16.09 11.98 16.50
CA LEU A 170 15.87 11.13 15.34
C LEU A 170 14.84 11.73 14.38
N GLU A 171 15.03 11.52 13.07
CA GLU A 171 14.10 11.92 12.02
C GLU A 171 13.32 10.71 11.53
N VAL A 172 11.98 10.76 11.59
CA VAL A 172 11.08 9.71 11.11
C VAL A 172 10.52 10.07 9.75
N ASN A 173 10.52 9.10 8.84
CA ASN A 173 10.02 9.26 7.48
C ASN A 173 8.96 8.21 7.15
N PHE A 174 7.72 8.68 6.98
CA PHE A 174 6.54 7.86 6.64
C PHE A 174 6.22 7.81 5.14
N LYS A 175 7.07 8.37 4.26
CA LYS A 175 6.84 8.24 2.81
C LYS A 175 6.79 6.78 2.41
N ALA A 176 5.91 6.43 1.48
CA ALA A 176 5.78 5.06 1.01
C ALA A 176 7.08 4.48 0.40
N LYS A 177 7.94 5.32 -0.17
CA LYS A 177 9.26 4.94 -0.70
C LYS A 177 10.28 6.03 -0.40
N PRO A 178 10.79 6.12 0.84
CA PRO A 178 11.74 7.16 1.22
C PRO A 178 13.09 7.06 0.50
N LEU A 179 13.55 5.83 0.27
CA LEU A 179 14.85 5.51 -0.32
C LEU A 179 14.66 4.60 -1.54
N ILE A 180 15.25 4.99 -2.67
CA ILE A 180 15.22 4.19 -3.89
C ILE A 180 16.16 2.99 -3.71
N GLY A 181 15.73 1.80 -4.14
CA GLY A 181 16.52 0.57 -4.03
C GLY A 181 16.40 -0.16 -2.67
N LEU A 182 15.69 0.41 -1.68
CA LEU A 182 15.42 -0.21 -0.39
C LEU A 182 13.92 -0.45 -0.21
N ALA A 183 13.53 -1.18 0.85
CA ALA A 183 12.13 -1.43 1.19
C ALA A 183 11.34 -0.13 1.37
N GLY A 184 10.09 -0.11 0.96
CA GLY A 184 9.15 1.00 1.20
C GLY A 184 8.36 0.77 2.49
N ASN A 185 7.67 1.81 2.98
CA ASN A 185 6.80 1.72 4.14
C ASN A 185 5.39 1.28 3.76
N GLY A 186 4.91 0.21 4.37
CA GLY A 186 3.52 -0.21 4.39
C GLY A 186 2.74 0.40 5.57
N GLU A 187 1.44 0.35 5.44
CA GLU A 187 0.45 0.49 6.51
C GLU A 187 -0.61 -0.57 6.24
N HIS A 188 -0.20 -1.86 6.37
CA HIS A 188 -1.09 -2.94 6.04
C HIS A 188 -2.39 -2.81 6.85
N THR A 189 -3.51 -2.81 6.16
CA THR A 189 -4.81 -2.55 6.79
C THR A 189 -5.60 -3.84 6.91
N HIS A 190 -5.82 -4.28 8.13
CA HIS A 190 -6.62 -5.46 8.46
C HIS A 190 -8.10 -5.11 8.54
N LEU A 191 -8.95 -5.97 7.98
CA LEU A 191 -10.39 -5.79 7.86
C LEU A 191 -11.11 -7.04 8.31
N SER A 192 -12.05 -6.93 9.25
CA SER A 192 -12.90 -8.03 9.67
C SER A 192 -14.33 -7.59 9.98
N LEU A 193 -15.25 -8.56 9.93
CA LEU A 193 -16.65 -8.42 10.31
C LEU A 193 -17.02 -9.51 11.32
N ALA A 194 -17.69 -9.12 12.39
CA ALA A 194 -18.28 -10.06 13.33
C ALA A 194 -19.77 -9.81 13.49
N ALA A 195 -20.55 -10.89 13.50
CA ALA A 195 -21.96 -10.87 13.90
C ALA A 195 -22.08 -10.92 15.42
N VAL A 196 -23.00 -10.14 15.98
CA VAL A 196 -23.47 -10.30 17.35
C VAL A 196 -24.85 -10.94 17.28
N THR A 197 -25.00 -12.11 17.88
CA THR A 197 -26.26 -12.88 17.89
C THR A 197 -27.11 -12.53 19.11
N LYS A 198 -28.39 -12.89 19.08
CA LYS A 198 -29.40 -12.63 20.14
C LYS A 198 -29.01 -13.10 21.53
N ASP A 199 -28.13 -14.08 21.62
CA ASP A 199 -27.54 -14.56 22.89
C ASP A 199 -26.31 -13.77 23.33
N GLY A 200 -25.98 -12.69 22.63
CA GLY A 200 -24.85 -11.82 22.93
C GLY A 200 -23.46 -12.32 22.46
N LYS A 201 -23.41 -13.48 21.81
CA LYS A 201 -22.15 -14.04 21.33
C LYS A 201 -21.68 -13.35 20.04
N ARG A 202 -20.36 -13.30 19.87
CA ARG A 202 -19.72 -12.82 18.65
C ARG A 202 -19.28 -14.01 17.78
N HIS A 203 -19.57 -13.93 16.48
CA HIS A 203 -19.17 -14.90 15.47
C HIS A 203 -18.46 -14.19 14.34
N SER A 204 -17.37 -14.77 13.83
CA SER A 204 -16.75 -14.26 12.61
C SER A 204 -17.73 -14.41 11.44
N LEU A 205 -17.85 -13.34 10.62
CA LEU A 205 -18.62 -13.41 9.39
C LEU A 205 -17.80 -13.97 8.22
N PHE A 206 -16.51 -14.21 8.39
CA PHE A 206 -15.64 -14.74 7.33
C PHE A 206 -15.25 -16.19 7.52
N ALA A 207 -15.10 -16.64 8.77
CA ALA A 207 -14.64 -18.00 9.05
C ALA A 207 -15.69 -19.05 8.69
N ALA A 208 -15.24 -20.16 8.11
CA ALA A 208 -16.06 -21.37 8.00
C ALA A 208 -16.18 -22.07 9.36
N ASP A 209 -17.26 -22.83 9.59
CA ASP A 209 -17.42 -23.66 10.79
C ASP A 209 -16.35 -24.77 10.85
N ASP A 210 -16.05 -25.39 9.69
CA ASP A 210 -14.90 -26.29 9.55
C ASP A 210 -13.79 -25.61 8.74
N GLN A 211 -12.88 -24.96 9.42
CA GLN A 211 -11.76 -24.26 8.83
C GLN A 211 -10.70 -25.20 8.18
N ASN A 212 -10.78 -26.50 8.39
CA ASN A 212 -9.93 -27.47 7.70
C ASN A 212 -10.50 -27.92 6.37
N ALA A 213 -11.84 -27.83 6.20
CA ALA A 213 -12.53 -28.18 4.98
C ALA A 213 -12.65 -26.99 4.01
N ASP A 214 -12.92 -25.79 4.53
CA ASP A 214 -13.12 -24.57 3.75
C ASP A 214 -12.17 -23.45 4.18
N TYR A 215 -11.71 -22.64 3.22
CA TYR A 215 -10.91 -21.42 3.52
C TYR A 215 -11.74 -20.38 4.28
N MET A 216 -12.97 -20.17 3.85
CA MET A 216 -13.93 -19.20 4.40
C MET A 216 -15.37 -19.72 4.23
N ASN A 217 -16.31 -19.09 4.88
CA ASN A 217 -17.72 -19.24 4.56
C ASN A 217 -18.12 -18.38 3.36
N ALA A 218 -19.37 -18.47 2.90
CA ALA A 218 -19.87 -17.72 1.75
C ALA A 218 -19.70 -16.20 1.90
N VAL A 219 -19.91 -15.66 3.10
CA VAL A 219 -19.76 -14.21 3.37
C VAL A 219 -18.32 -13.77 3.23
N GLY A 220 -17.35 -14.57 3.71
CA GLY A 220 -15.92 -14.31 3.54
C GLY A 220 -15.49 -14.29 2.08
N TYR A 221 -15.93 -15.28 1.30
CA TYR A 221 -15.68 -15.29 -0.15
C TYR A 221 -16.27 -14.06 -0.85
N GLY A 222 -17.52 -13.71 -0.53
CA GLY A 222 -18.18 -12.53 -1.07
C GLY A 222 -17.43 -11.24 -0.73
N ALA A 223 -17.05 -11.09 0.52
CA ALA A 223 -16.30 -9.93 0.99
C ALA A 223 -14.97 -9.74 0.25
N LEU A 224 -14.23 -10.83 0.06
CA LEU A 224 -12.97 -10.81 -0.68
C LEU A 224 -13.18 -10.50 -2.16
N MET A 225 -14.14 -11.15 -2.81
CA MET A 225 -14.50 -10.87 -4.21
C MET A 225 -14.90 -9.40 -4.40
N GLY A 226 -15.63 -8.82 -3.45
CA GLY A 226 -16.02 -7.41 -3.50
C GLY A 226 -14.82 -6.47 -3.47
N LEU A 227 -13.86 -6.72 -2.59
CA LEU A 227 -12.60 -5.95 -2.52
C LEU A 227 -11.82 -6.03 -3.84
N LEU A 228 -11.66 -7.23 -4.38
CA LEU A 228 -10.89 -7.45 -5.60
C LEU A 228 -11.56 -6.84 -6.83
N LYS A 229 -12.88 -7.07 -7.01
CA LYS A 229 -13.63 -6.57 -8.17
C LYS A 229 -13.66 -5.04 -8.23
N ASN A 230 -13.87 -4.39 -7.08
CA ASN A 230 -14.06 -2.94 -7.01
C ASN A 230 -12.74 -2.18 -6.78
N TYR A 231 -11.60 -2.87 -6.84
CA TYR A 231 -10.31 -2.29 -6.44
C TYR A 231 -9.92 -1.07 -7.27
N GLU A 232 -10.24 -1.00 -8.56
CA GLU A 232 -9.90 0.18 -9.39
C GLU A 232 -10.60 1.46 -8.93
N ALA A 233 -11.74 1.37 -8.23
CA ALA A 233 -12.38 2.51 -7.58
C ALA A 233 -11.89 2.72 -6.13
N VAL A 234 -11.36 1.69 -5.46
CA VAL A 234 -10.79 1.74 -4.11
C VAL A 234 -9.34 2.26 -4.14
N SER A 235 -8.56 1.82 -5.13
CA SER A 235 -7.13 2.13 -5.29
C SER A 235 -6.79 3.62 -5.22
N PRO A 236 -7.59 4.57 -5.77
CA PRO A 236 -7.34 5.99 -5.62
C PRO A 236 -7.19 6.45 -4.15
N PHE A 237 -7.97 5.88 -3.22
CA PHE A 237 -7.85 6.20 -1.79
C PHE A 237 -6.64 5.52 -1.13
N VAL A 238 -6.22 4.39 -1.65
CA VAL A 238 -5.07 3.60 -1.17
C VAL A 238 -3.75 4.22 -1.60
N SER A 239 -3.61 4.58 -2.89
CA SER A 239 -2.36 5.02 -3.51
C SER A 239 -2.51 6.40 -4.15
N ALA A 240 -2.41 7.46 -3.33
CA ALA A 240 -2.65 8.85 -3.75
C ALA A 240 -1.38 9.71 -3.86
N THR A 241 -0.17 9.11 -3.72
CA THR A 241 1.11 9.83 -3.75
C THR A 241 2.09 9.22 -4.74
N ASN A 242 3.04 10.03 -5.26
CA ASN A 242 4.09 9.51 -6.17
C ASN A 242 4.88 8.35 -5.55
N ASP A 243 5.21 8.45 -4.27
CA ASP A 243 6.04 7.45 -3.59
C ASP A 243 5.30 6.11 -3.43
N ALA A 244 3.95 6.10 -3.41
CA ALA A 244 3.16 4.87 -3.41
C ALA A 244 3.44 4.01 -4.65
N PHE A 245 3.49 4.61 -5.84
CA PHE A 245 3.80 3.90 -7.09
C PHE A 245 5.27 3.48 -7.18
N ASN A 246 6.17 4.14 -6.47
CA ASN A 246 7.56 3.71 -6.33
C ASN A 246 7.71 2.54 -5.36
N ARG A 247 6.81 2.39 -4.37
CA ARG A 247 6.73 1.23 -3.47
C ARG A 247 6.11 0.01 -4.17
N LEU A 248 5.01 0.22 -4.89
CA LEU A 248 4.27 -0.85 -5.58
C LEU A 248 4.97 -1.26 -6.89
N LYS A 249 6.21 -1.73 -6.78
CA LYS A 249 7.03 -2.25 -7.88
C LYS A 249 7.64 -3.59 -7.50
N PRO A 250 7.98 -4.47 -8.48
CA PRO A 250 8.68 -5.71 -8.20
C PRO A 250 9.95 -5.50 -7.37
N GLY A 251 10.24 -6.46 -6.47
CA GLY A 251 11.51 -6.55 -5.76
C GLY A 251 11.44 -6.40 -4.23
N PHE A 252 10.32 -6.06 -3.62
CA PHE A 252 10.18 -5.85 -2.17
C PHE A 252 8.83 -6.35 -1.63
N GLU A 253 8.38 -7.51 -2.04
CA GLU A 253 7.10 -8.11 -1.59
C GLU A 253 5.88 -7.18 -1.74
N ALA A 254 5.97 -6.17 -2.61
CA ALA A 254 4.91 -5.18 -2.76
C ALA A 254 3.78 -5.71 -3.67
N PRO A 255 2.51 -5.49 -3.31
CA PRO A 255 1.38 -5.97 -4.10
C PRO A 255 1.19 -5.11 -5.36
N VAL A 256 1.63 -5.62 -6.50
CA VAL A 256 1.45 -4.95 -7.81
C VAL A 256 0.16 -5.38 -8.49
N CYS A 257 -0.22 -6.66 -8.36
CA CYS A 257 -1.39 -7.24 -9.03
C CYS A 257 -2.62 -7.28 -8.12
N VAL A 258 -3.82 -7.18 -8.71
CA VAL A 258 -5.11 -7.31 -7.98
C VAL A 258 -5.43 -8.78 -7.77
N VAL A 259 -4.67 -9.44 -6.89
CA VAL A 259 -4.79 -10.88 -6.62
C VAL A 259 -4.83 -11.19 -5.13
N THR A 260 -5.35 -12.36 -4.82
CA THR A 260 -5.30 -12.99 -3.49
C THR A 260 -4.62 -14.35 -3.54
N SER A 261 -4.28 -14.90 -2.37
CA SER A 261 -3.79 -16.27 -2.20
C SER A 261 -4.35 -16.87 -0.90
N PHE A 262 -4.66 -18.17 -0.92
CA PHE A 262 -5.24 -18.87 0.22
C PHE A 262 -4.31 -19.93 0.81
N GLY A 263 -3.31 -20.37 0.06
CA GLY A 263 -2.48 -21.53 0.32
C GLY A 263 -2.96 -22.78 -0.43
N ALA A 264 -2.16 -23.82 -0.39
CA ALA A 264 -2.40 -25.05 -1.14
C ALA A 264 -3.67 -25.80 -0.67
N THR A 265 -3.98 -25.73 0.61
CA THR A 265 -5.18 -26.33 1.23
C THR A 265 -5.70 -25.44 2.36
N PRO A 266 -6.97 -25.61 2.78
CA PRO A 266 -7.49 -24.88 3.94
C PRO A 266 -6.68 -25.05 5.22
N ALA A 267 -5.99 -26.17 5.39
CA ALA A 267 -5.15 -26.42 6.57
C ALA A 267 -3.75 -25.78 6.49
N ILE A 268 -3.32 -25.35 5.30
CA ILE A 268 -2.00 -24.78 5.06
C ILE A 268 -2.17 -23.36 4.53
N PRO A 269 -1.98 -22.31 5.35
CA PRO A 269 -2.14 -20.92 4.92
C PRO A 269 -1.10 -20.54 3.85
N SER A 270 -1.47 -19.59 3.01
CA SER A 270 -0.54 -18.98 2.06
C SER A 270 0.59 -18.24 2.79
N ARG A 271 1.78 -18.26 2.16
CA ARG A 271 2.92 -17.41 2.55
C ARG A 271 3.27 -16.40 1.44
N ASN A 272 2.43 -16.33 0.41
CA ASN A 272 2.65 -15.38 -0.68
C ASN A 272 2.37 -13.95 -0.19
N ARG A 273 3.41 -13.12 -0.14
CA ARG A 273 3.35 -11.71 0.28
C ARG A 273 3.23 -10.72 -0.89
N THR A 274 3.22 -11.23 -2.14
CA THR A 274 3.09 -10.38 -3.34
C THR A 274 1.63 -10.13 -3.75
N VAL A 275 0.68 -10.56 -2.92
CA VAL A 275 -0.77 -10.41 -3.15
C VAL A 275 -1.30 -9.08 -2.61
N LEU A 276 -2.37 -8.56 -3.25
CA LEU A 276 -3.05 -7.36 -2.82
C LEU A 276 -3.81 -7.55 -1.50
N VAL A 277 -4.52 -8.68 -1.39
CA VAL A 277 -5.30 -9.02 -0.21
C VAL A 277 -4.90 -10.41 0.27
N SER A 278 -4.35 -10.48 1.48
CA SER A 278 -4.05 -11.74 2.16
C SER A 278 -5.24 -12.18 3.00
N LEU A 279 -5.47 -13.49 3.07
CA LEU A 279 -6.38 -14.11 4.03
C LEU A 279 -5.59 -14.54 5.27
N ILE A 280 -5.82 -13.87 6.39
CA ILE A 280 -5.22 -14.20 7.69
C ILE A 280 -6.20 -15.06 8.46
N ARG A 281 -5.72 -16.21 8.96
CA ARG A 281 -6.54 -17.21 9.69
C ARG A 281 -5.79 -17.77 10.88
N ASP A 282 -6.54 -18.03 11.94
CA ASP A 282 -6.10 -18.91 13.04
C ASP A 282 -7.13 -20.03 13.18
N LEU A 283 -6.70 -21.27 12.92
CA LEU A 283 -7.58 -22.44 12.99
C LEU A 283 -8.16 -22.71 14.40
N LYS A 284 -7.57 -22.11 15.44
CA LYS A 284 -8.02 -22.22 16.83
C LYS A 284 -8.91 -21.05 17.26
N SER A 285 -8.86 -19.94 16.51
CA SER A 285 -9.60 -18.72 16.81
C SER A 285 -10.33 -18.19 15.57
N PRO A 286 -11.55 -18.64 15.28
CA PRO A 286 -12.31 -18.19 14.11
C PRO A 286 -12.47 -16.67 14.03
N LEU A 287 -12.56 -15.97 15.16
CA LEU A 287 -12.67 -14.51 15.22
C LEU A 287 -11.40 -13.78 14.72
N ALA A 288 -10.27 -14.47 14.63
CA ALA A 288 -9.05 -13.94 14.07
C ALA A 288 -9.04 -13.92 12.51
N THR A 289 -10.05 -14.52 11.86
CA THR A 289 -10.15 -14.53 10.40
C THR A 289 -10.43 -13.13 9.88
N ARG A 290 -9.52 -12.61 9.05
CA ARG A 290 -9.55 -11.26 8.53
C ARG A 290 -8.83 -11.15 7.19
N PHE A 291 -9.04 -10.07 6.49
CA PHE A 291 -8.26 -9.70 5.31
C PHE A 291 -7.21 -8.66 5.66
N GLU A 292 -6.06 -8.78 5.05
CA GLU A 292 -4.98 -7.80 5.09
C GLU A 292 -4.87 -7.15 3.72
N LEU A 293 -5.21 -5.87 3.61
CA LEU A 293 -4.99 -5.06 2.42
C LEU A 293 -3.56 -4.50 2.47
N ARG A 294 -2.69 -5.00 1.57
CA ARG A 294 -1.24 -4.78 1.65
C ARG A 294 -0.74 -3.54 0.88
N ALA A 295 -1.56 -2.95 0.02
CA ALA A 295 -1.14 -1.81 -0.80
C ALA A 295 -1.18 -0.46 -0.08
N THR A 296 -1.83 -0.36 1.07
CA THR A 296 -1.90 0.84 1.92
C THR A 296 -0.52 1.26 2.41
N ASN A 297 -0.35 2.54 2.66
CA ASN A 297 0.90 3.14 3.14
C ASN A 297 0.59 4.29 4.11
N PRO A 298 1.54 4.77 4.93
CA PRO A 298 1.28 5.76 5.97
C PRO A 298 0.73 7.12 5.50
N TYR A 299 0.71 7.38 4.19
CA TYR A 299 0.06 8.56 3.61
C TYR A 299 -1.32 8.28 3.00
N SER A 300 -1.82 7.05 3.07
CA SER A 300 -3.21 6.71 2.74
C SER A 300 -4.16 7.42 3.73
N ASN A 301 -5.35 7.77 3.28
CA ASN A 301 -6.37 8.27 4.20
C ASN A 301 -7.17 7.09 4.75
N THR A 302 -6.79 6.59 5.92
CA THR A 302 -7.34 5.37 6.53
C THR A 302 -8.86 5.40 6.65
N TYR A 303 -9.47 6.54 6.95
CA TYR A 303 -10.94 6.66 6.98
C TYR A 303 -11.58 6.39 5.60
N LEU A 304 -11.01 6.95 4.53
CA LEU A 304 -11.57 6.78 3.18
C LEU A 304 -11.25 5.39 2.62
N VAL A 305 -10.08 4.84 2.95
CA VAL A 305 -9.72 3.45 2.61
C VAL A 305 -10.72 2.48 3.24
N LEU A 306 -10.98 2.60 4.55
CA LEU A 306 -11.93 1.74 5.26
C LEU A 306 -13.36 1.91 4.73
N ALA A 307 -13.80 3.15 4.47
CA ALA A 307 -15.11 3.41 3.90
C ALA A 307 -15.29 2.72 2.54
N ALA A 308 -14.32 2.90 1.63
CA ALA A 308 -14.35 2.30 0.30
C ALA A 308 -14.28 0.76 0.38
N ALA A 309 -13.41 0.22 1.23
CA ALA A 309 -13.26 -1.22 1.42
C ALA A 309 -14.55 -1.88 1.95
N TYR A 310 -15.20 -1.30 2.96
CA TYR A 310 -16.43 -1.87 3.49
C TYR A 310 -17.63 -1.76 2.53
N LEU A 311 -17.68 -0.74 1.67
CA LEU A 311 -18.67 -0.67 0.59
C LEU A 311 -18.42 -1.73 -0.48
N ALA A 312 -17.17 -1.95 -0.87
CA ALA A 312 -16.78 -3.01 -1.79
C ALA A 312 -17.08 -4.40 -1.20
N ILE A 313 -16.80 -4.63 0.08
CA ILE A 313 -17.16 -5.84 0.83
C ILE A 313 -18.67 -6.09 0.79
N LEU A 314 -19.48 -5.07 1.06
CA LEU A 314 -20.94 -5.16 1.01
C LEU A 314 -21.43 -5.61 -0.36
N ASP A 315 -20.89 -5.00 -1.43
CA ASP A 315 -21.25 -5.34 -2.80
C ASP A 315 -21.01 -6.81 -3.09
N GLY A 316 -19.83 -7.32 -2.78
CA GLY A 316 -19.49 -8.74 -2.99
C GLY A 316 -20.35 -9.69 -2.13
N ILE A 317 -20.63 -9.37 -0.88
CA ILE A 317 -21.48 -10.19 0.00
C ILE A 317 -22.89 -10.32 -0.59
N LYS A 318 -23.47 -9.26 -1.16
CA LYS A 318 -24.81 -9.31 -1.77
C LYS A 318 -24.90 -10.33 -2.92
N HIS A 319 -23.79 -10.66 -3.57
CA HIS A 319 -23.73 -11.64 -4.67
C HIS A 319 -23.58 -13.10 -4.21
N THR A 320 -23.52 -13.37 -2.91
CA THR A 320 -23.40 -14.73 -2.37
C THR A 320 -24.72 -15.42 -2.07
N ALA A 321 -25.83 -14.72 -2.21
CA ALA A 321 -27.16 -15.27 -1.91
C ALA A 321 -27.44 -16.56 -2.68
N GLY A 322 -27.74 -17.64 -1.95
CA GLY A 322 -28.06 -18.95 -2.52
C GLY A 322 -26.88 -19.70 -3.15
N ARG A 323 -25.63 -19.25 -2.93
CA ARG A 323 -24.42 -19.88 -3.48
C ARG A 323 -23.69 -20.71 -2.44
N THR A 324 -23.06 -21.78 -2.89
CA THR A 324 -22.22 -22.65 -2.08
C THR A 324 -20.77 -22.11 -2.01
N THR A 325 -20.02 -22.48 -0.96
CA THR A 325 -18.59 -22.16 -0.87
C THR A 325 -17.78 -22.69 -2.05
N THR A 326 -18.16 -23.84 -2.59
CA THR A 326 -17.52 -24.43 -3.78
C THR A 326 -17.71 -23.56 -5.04
N GLU A 327 -18.93 -23.03 -5.29
CA GLU A 327 -19.19 -22.13 -6.41
C GLU A 327 -18.42 -20.80 -6.26
N LEU A 328 -18.33 -20.26 -5.06
CA LEU A 328 -17.63 -19.03 -4.75
C LEU A 328 -16.10 -19.18 -4.89
N LEU A 329 -15.55 -20.30 -4.43
CA LEU A 329 -14.15 -20.66 -4.66
C LEU A 329 -13.85 -20.84 -6.15
N GLY A 330 -14.78 -21.47 -6.90
CA GLY A 330 -14.68 -21.60 -8.35
C GLY A 330 -14.61 -20.24 -9.06
N GLU A 331 -15.46 -19.28 -8.65
CA GLU A 331 -15.48 -17.92 -9.18
C GLU A 331 -14.14 -17.20 -8.95
N LEU A 332 -13.56 -17.30 -7.75
CA LEU A 332 -12.26 -16.72 -7.41
C LEU A 332 -11.07 -17.39 -8.11
N SER A 333 -11.21 -18.66 -8.48
CA SER A 333 -10.14 -19.47 -9.08
C SER A 333 -10.17 -19.52 -10.60
N LYS A 334 -11.16 -18.86 -11.23
CA LYS A 334 -11.31 -18.86 -12.68
C LYS A 334 -10.10 -18.21 -13.38
N GLN A 335 -9.82 -18.70 -14.59
CA GLN A 335 -8.77 -18.18 -15.44
C GLN A 335 -9.31 -17.09 -16.38
N PRO A 336 -8.44 -16.22 -16.95
CA PRO A 336 -8.87 -15.26 -17.95
C PRO A 336 -9.63 -15.94 -19.10
N GLY A 337 -10.77 -15.36 -19.48
CA GLY A 337 -11.68 -15.91 -20.50
C GLY A 337 -12.75 -16.86 -19.98
N GLU A 338 -12.64 -17.37 -18.76
CA GLU A 338 -13.68 -18.21 -18.16
C GLU A 338 -14.89 -17.39 -17.70
N LYS A 339 -16.09 -17.90 -17.97
CA LYS A 339 -17.33 -17.25 -17.53
C LYS A 339 -17.48 -17.35 -16.02
N GLY A 340 -17.82 -16.24 -15.41
CA GLY A 340 -18.18 -16.13 -13.99
C GLY A 340 -19.55 -15.48 -13.81
N PHE A 341 -19.93 -15.25 -12.56
CA PHE A 341 -21.21 -14.61 -12.24
C PHE A 341 -21.03 -13.23 -11.59
N TYR A 342 -19.81 -12.88 -11.14
CA TYR A 342 -19.55 -11.64 -10.43
C TYR A 342 -18.22 -10.98 -10.83
N LEU A 343 -17.10 -11.70 -10.76
CA LEU A 343 -15.78 -11.17 -11.08
C LEU A 343 -15.59 -10.97 -12.60
N GLU A 344 -14.73 -10.06 -12.98
CA GLU A 344 -14.40 -9.79 -14.39
C GLU A 344 -13.90 -11.07 -15.10
N THR A 345 -14.16 -11.16 -16.39
CA THR A 345 -13.79 -12.37 -17.19
C THR A 345 -12.45 -12.23 -17.89
N ASP A 346 -11.90 -11.04 -17.97
CA ASP A 346 -10.66 -10.72 -18.67
C ASP A 346 -9.40 -11.03 -17.86
N ARG A 347 -9.53 -11.35 -16.57
CA ARG A 347 -8.40 -11.57 -15.65
C ARG A 347 -8.62 -12.65 -14.63
N ALA A 348 -7.52 -13.12 -14.02
CA ALA A 348 -7.53 -13.96 -12.82
C ALA A 348 -7.38 -13.11 -11.55
N TYR A 349 -7.97 -13.58 -10.44
CA TYR A 349 -7.94 -12.90 -9.15
C TYR A 349 -7.24 -13.72 -8.05
N ARG A 350 -6.69 -14.89 -8.39
CA ARG A 350 -5.99 -15.77 -7.45
C ARG A 350 -4.67 -16.25 -8.02
N SER A 351 -3.61 -16.18 -7.22
CA SER A 351 -2.32 -16.80 -7.48
C SER A 351 -1.73 -17.33 -6.18
N GLU A 352 -1.40 -18.62 -6.15
CA GLU A 352 -0.65 -19.20 -5.03
C GLU A 352 0.86 -18.99 -5.21
N GLU A 353 1.29 -18.73 -6.45
CA GLU A 353 2.67 -18.47 -6.82
C GLU A 353 3.04 -17.00 -6.59
N ASP A 354 4.31 -16.76 -6.24
CA ASP A 354 4.87 -15.42 -6.23
C ASP A 354 4.76 -14.80 -7.62
N VAL A 355 4.07 -13.66 -7.71
CA VAL A 355 3.76 -13.05 -9.02
C VAL A 355 4.99 -12.45 -9.71
N PHE A 356 6.08 -12.21 -8.98
CA PHE A 356 7.31 -11.66 -9.55
C PHE A 356 8.28 -12.76 -10.01
N GLU A 357 8.33 -13.88 -9.30
CA GLU A 357 9.21 -15.00 -9.63
C GLU A 357 8.67 -15.83 -10.79
N HIS A 358 7.32 -15.98 -10.87
CA HIS A 358 6.69 -16.91 -11.82
C HIS A 358 6.19 -16.25 -13.10
N TYR A 359 6.02 -14.92 -13.13
CA TYR A 359 5.46 -14.22 -14.29
C TYR A 359 6.33 -13.02 -14.69
N THR A 360 6.56 -12.86 -15.99
CA THR A 360 7.10 -11.62 -16.57
C THR A 360 6.13 -10.44 -16.40
N ALA A 361 6.57 -9.22 -16.67
CA ALA A 361 5.70 -8.05 -16.59
C ALA A 361 4.50 -8.16 -17.54
N ASP A 362 4.72 -8.57 -18.79
CA ASP A 362 3.66 -8.73 -19.80
C ASP A 362 2.67 -9.84 -19.43
N GLU A 363 3.16 -10.96 -18.88
CA GLU A 363 2.30 -12.04 -18.39
C GLU A 363 1.46 -11.59 -17.18
N ARG A 364 2.02 -10.80 -16.25
CA ARG A 364 1.26 -10.23 -15.14
C ARG A 364 0.15 -9.31 -15.64
N ASP A 365 0.47 -8.40 -16.54
CA ASP A 365 -0.49 -7.46 -17.13
C ASP A 365 -1.63 -8.19 -17.86
N ALA A 366 -1.28 -9.19 -18.66
CA ALA A 366 -2.25 -10.01 -19.40
C ALA A 366 -3.13 -10.88 -18.48
N ARG A 367 -2.57 -11.39 -17.38
CA ARG A 367 -3.25 -12.34 -16.49
C ARG A 367 -4.05 -11.66 -15.39
N PHE A 368 -3.54 -10.58 -14.82
CA PHE A 368 -4.10 -9.95 -13.61
C PHE A 368 -4.58 -8.51 -13.87
N GLY A 369 -4.41 -8.00 -15.07
CA GLY A 369 -4.69 -6.61 -15.42
C GLY A 369 -3.52 -5.68 -15.12
N LYS A 370 -3.35 -4.67 -15.97
CA LYS A 370 -2.28 -3.69 -15.85
C LYS A 370 -2.58 -2.69 -14.70
N PRO A 371 -1.69 -2.56 -13.69
CA PRO A 371 -1.88 -1.59 -12.64
C PRO A 371 -1.56 -0.17 -13.13
N PRO A 372 -2.13 0.88 -12.50
CA PRO A 372 -1.75 2.26 -12.77
C PRO A 372 -0.30 2.51 -12.35
N ALA A 373 0.43 3.31 -13.16
CA ALA A 373 1.83 3.64 -12.92
C ALA A 373 2.04 5.03 -12.32
N THR A 374 1.00 5.87 -12.30
CA THR A 374 1.05 7.25 -11.78
C THR A 374 -0.19 7.59 -10.97
N VAL A 375 -0.11 8.67 -10.19
CA VAL A 375 -1.29 9.21 -9.49
C VAL A 375 -2.40 9.57 -10.47
N TRP A 376 -2.06 10.16 -11.62
CA TRP A 376 -3.05 10.49 -12.64
C TRP A 376 -3.80 9.26 -13.15
N GLU A 377 -3.07 8.23 -13.58
CA GLU A 377 -3.69 6.98 -14.05
C GLU A 377 -4.59 6.35 -12.98
N ASN A 378 -4.16 6.37 -11.72
CA ASN A 378 -4.95 5.83 -10.62
C ASN A 378 -6.23 6.64 -10.38
N MET A 379 -6.16 7.97 -10.43
CA MET A 379 -7.33 8.84 -10.25
C MET A 379 -8.33 8.71 -11.41
N LEU A 380 -7.91 8.23 -12.59
CA LEU A 380 -8.81 7.87 -13.69
C LEU A 380 -9.74 6.71 -13.34
N GLY A 381 -9.42 5.91 -12.32
CA GLY A 381 -10.32 4.86 -11.83
C GLY A 381 -11.72 5.37 -11.48
N PHE A 382 -11.83 6.59 -10.99
CA PHE A 382 -13.12 7.21 -10.72
C PHE A 382 -13.94 7.58 -11.97
N GLU A 383 -13.32 7.71 -13.13
CA GLU A 383 -13.96 8.04 -14.40
C GLU A 383 -14.20 6.81 -15.27
N LEU A 384 -13.22 5.91 -15.30
CA LEU A 384 -13.22 4.74 -16.20
C LEU A 384 -14.12 3.60 -15.71
N TYR A 385 -14.42 3.55 -14.40
CA TYR A 385 -15.20 2.47 -13.80
C TYR A 385 -16.44 3.01 -13.05
N PRO A 386 -17.39 3.66 -13.76
CA PRO A 386 -18.56 4.30 -13.14
C PRO A 386 -19.42 3.31 -12.34
N GLU A 387 -19.51 2.04 -12.76
CA GLU A 387 -20.24 1.00 -12.04
C GLU A 387 -19.59 0.66 -10.69
N LYS A 388 -18.25 0.67 -10.60
CA LYS A 388 -17.51 0.45 -9.34
C LYS A 388 -17.60 1.69 -8.45
N VAL A 389 -17.59 2.89 -9.02
CA VAL A 389 -17.82 4.13 -8.28
C VAL A 389 -19.25 4.18 -7.73
N ALA A 390 -20.24 3.66 -8.47
CA ALA A 390 -21.62 3.56 -7.97
C ALA A 390 -21.72 2.70 -6.70
N VAL A 391 -20.89 1.65 -6.57
CA VAL A 391 -20.76 0.86 -5.34
C VAL A 391 -20.28 1.76 -4.18
N LEU A 392 -19.26 2.58 -4.41
CA LEU A 392 -18.69 3.46 -3.38
C LEU A 392 -19.61 4.61 -2.98
N THR A 393 -20.47 5.07 -3.89
CA THR A 393 -21.46 6.14 -3.61
C THR A 393 -22.79 5.64 -3.08
N ALA A 394 -22.95 4.31 -2.96
CA ALA A 394 -24.18 3.70 -2.45
C ALA A 394 -24.54 4.25 -1.06
N GLY A 395 -25.84 4.46 -0.82
CA GLY A 395 -26.32 5.04 0.43
C GLY A 395 -25.94 6.50 0.65
N ASN A 396 -25.40 7.18 -0.35
CA ASN A 396 -24.93 8.57 -0.28
C ASN A 396 -23.82 8.76 0.79
N THR A 397 -22.95 7.77 0.96
CA THR A 397 -21.88 7.71 1.96
C THR A 397 -20.61 8.42 1.47
N LEU A 398 -19.87 7.84 0.52
CA LEU A 398 -18.82 8.56 -0.22
C LEU A 398 -19.46 9.38 -1.32
N ARG A 399 -19.98 10.56 -0.96
CA ARG A 399 -20.69 11.43 -1.92
C ARG A 399 -19.77 11.85 -3.07
N PRO A 400 -20.31 12.08 -4.28
CA PRO A 400 -19.51 12.52 -5.43
C PRO A 400 -18.61 13.72 -5.13
N GLN A 401 -19.05 14.66 -4.27
CA GLN A 401 -18.27 15.83 -3.86
C GLN A 401 -17.04 15.45 -3.02
N ILE A 402 -17.13 14.39 -2.20
CA ILE A 402 -15.99 13.88 -1.42
C ILE A 402 -14.96 13.27 -2.38
N ILE A 403 -15.41 12.45 -3.32
CA ILE A 403 -14.56 11.83 -4.35
C ILE A 403 -13.84 12.89 -5.17
N GLU A 404 -14.58 13.88 -5.68
CA GLU A 404 -14.02 14.97 -6.50
C GLU A 404 -13.05 15.85 -5.71
N SER A 405 -13.37 16.19 -4.47
CA SER A 405 -12.47 16.94 -3.58
C SER A 405 -11.18 16.17 -3.31
N PHE A 406 -11.29 14.87 -3.04
CA PHE A 406 -10.13 14.00 -2.84
C PHE A 406 -9.26 13.91 -4.10
N ARG A 407 -9.87 13.64 -5.25
CA ARG A 407 -9.22 13.57 -6.56
C ARG A 407 -8.45 14.85 -6.88
N THR A 408 -9.13 16.01 -6.75
CA THR A 408 -8.53 17.33 -6.97
C THR A 408 -7.32 17.55 -6.05
N GLY A 409 -7.44 17.22 -4.76
CA GLY A 409 -6.35 17.32 -3.79
C GLY A 409 -5.17 16.40 -4.11
N ALA A 410 -5.43 15.16 -4.53
CA ALA A 410 -4.40 14.19 -4.92
C ALA A 410 -3.64 14.64 -6.17
N LEU A 411 -4.34 15.12 -7.21
CA LEU A 411 -3.73 15.64 -8.44
C LEU A 411 -2.91 16.90 -8.19
N LEU A 412 -3.38 17.80 -7.33
CA LEU A 412 -2.63 18.99 -6.95
C LEU A 412 -1.33 18.61 -6.21
N ARG A 413 -1.39 17.67 -5.27
CA ARG A 413 -0.21 17.15 -4.57
C ARG A 413 0.76 16.48 -5.53
N TRP A 414 0.27 15.62 -6.42
CA TRP A 414 1.06 14.98 -7.48
C TRP A 414 1.85 16.00 -8.30
N LYS A 415 1.17 17.05 -8.81
CA LYS A 415 1.80 18.14 -9.55
C LYS A 415 2.87 18.86 -8.71
N ILE A 416 2.55 19.28 -7.49
CA ILE A 416 3.47 20.00 -6.61
C ILE A 416 4.69 19.15 -6.31
N GLU A 417 4.53 17.87 -5.97
CA GLU A 417 5.67 16.98 -5.69
C GLU A 417 6.58 16.79 -6.89
N LEU A 418 6.04 16.62 -8.09
CA LEU A 418 6.84 16.51 -9.31
C LEU A 418 7.67 17.76 -9.54
N ILE A 419 7.05 18.94 -9.47
CA ILE A 419 7.71 20.22 -9.77
C ILE A 419 8.71 20.62 -8.69
N SER A 420 8.36 20.46 -7.40
CA SER A 420 9.13 21.02 -6.29
C SER A 420 10.11 20.06 -5.64
N ARG A 421 9.94 18.74 -5.84
CA ARG A 421 10.79 17.72 -5.23
C ARG A 421 11.41 16.77 -6.25
N ILE A 422 10.60 15.99 -6.97
CA ILE A 422 11.08 14.85 -7.77
C ILE A 422 11.96 15.29 -8.94
N ILE A 423 11.52 16.29 -9.72
CA ILE A 423 12.31 16.79 -10.85
C ILE A 423 13.60 17.49 -10.37
N PRO A 424 13.58 18.36 -9.34
CA PRO A 424 14.80 18.92 -8.76
C PRO A 424 15.78 17.87 -8.24
N GLU A 425 15.31 16.86 -7.50
CA GLU A 425 16.14 15.75 -7.00
C GLU A 425 16.80 14.99 -8.17
N ASN A 426 16.01 14.60 -9.19
CA ASN A 426 16.51 13.92 -10.37
C ASN A 426 17.50 14.78 -11.17
N ARG A 427 17.25 16.10 -11.27
CA ARG A 427 18.17 17.03 -11.93
C ARG A 427 19.52 17.10 -11.22
N GLU A 428 19.51 17.05 -9.89
CA GLU A 428 20.74 17.02 -9.10
C GLU A 428 21.50 15.70 -9.28
N ILE A 429 20.81 14.56 -9.30
CA ILE A 429 21.41 13.27 -9.63
C ILE A 429 22.09 13.30 -11.00
N VAL A 430 21.40 13.82 -12.03
CA VAL A 430 21.97 13.97 -13.38
C VAL A 430 23.21 14.86 -13.38
N ARG A 431 23.23 15.95 -12.59
CA ARG A 431 24.39 16.86 -12.48
C ARG A 431 25.61 16.19 -11.89
N ARG A 432 25.43 15.35 -10.86
CA ARG A 432 26.54 14.63 -10.18
C ARG A 432 27.16 13.52 -11.02
N MET A 433 26.51 13.07 -12.07
CA MET A 433 27.06 12.08 -12.99
C MET A 433 28.00 12.78 -13.99
N VAL A 434 29.27 12.89 -13.66
CA VAL A 434 30.31 13.56 -14.44
C VAL A 434 31.26 12.57 -15.08
N GLU A 435 31.95 12.98 -16.12
CA GLU A 435 33.02 12.20 -16.74
C GLU A 435 34.18 12.01 -15.76
N ILE A 436 34.59 10.76 -15.57
CA ILE A 436 35.73 10.42 -14.73
C ILE A 436 36.98 10.54 -15.57
N LYS A 437 37.91 11.39 -15.14
CA LYS A 437 39.20 11.55 -15.78
C LYS A 437 40.15 10.43 -15.34
N SER A 438 40.74 9.74 -16.31
CA SER A 438 41.74 8.70 -16.10
C SER A 438 42.81 8.80 -17.16
N ASP A 439 44.04 8.38 -16.82
CA ASP A 439 45.13 8.24 -17.76
C ASP A 439 44.99 7.04 -18.71
N PHE A 440 44.05 6.13 -18.37
CA PHE A 440 43.78 4.88 -19.09
C PHE A 440 42.30 4.82 -19.53
N VAL A 441 41.94 5.58 -20.55
CA VAL A 441 40.59 5.57 -21.14
C VAL A 441 40.58 4.63 -22.35
N THR A 442 39.64 3.68 -22.34
CA THR A 442 39.42 2.72 -23.45
C THR A 442 38.30 3.22 -24.38
N ASP A 443 38.19 2.60 -25.58
CA ASP A 443 37.08 2.84 -26.49
C ASP A 443 35.72 2.51 -25.84
N GLN A 444 35.68 1.51 -24.93
CA GLN A 444 34.50 1.15 -24.17
C GLN A 444 34.08 2.26 -23.21
N ASP A 445 35.05 2.90 -22.53
CA ASP A 445 34.77 4.00 -21.59
C ASP A 445 34.21 5.21 -22.34
N ALA A 446 34.81 5.56 -23.45
CA ALA A 446 34.32 6.65 -24.30
C ALA A 446 32.92 6.39 -24.87
N TYR A 447 32.65 5.15 -25.29
CA TYR A 447 31.33 4.74 -25.76
C TYR A 447 30.27 4.84 -24.66
N MET A 448 30.58 4.33 -23.46
CA MET A 448 29.67 4.39 -22.31
C MET A 448 29.42 5.82 -21.89
N TRP A 449 30.45 6.65 -21.80
CA TRP A 449 30.31 8.06 -21.46
C TRP A 449 29.45 8.83 -22.46
N ASN A 450 29.62 8.61 -23.77
CA ASN A 450 28.77 9.23 -24.79
C ASN A 450 27.29 8.89 -24.57
N LYS A 451 26.95 7.65 -24.32
CA LYS A 451 25.55 7.26 -23.98
C LYS A 451 25.03 7.98 -22.74
N ILE A 452 25.84 8.03 -21.69
CA ILE A 452 25.48 8.74 -20.45
C ILE A 452 25.29 10.23 -20.75
N HIS A 453 26.17 10.84 -21.52
CA HIS A 453 26.10 12.25 -21.91
C HIS A 453 24.83 12.58 -22.68
N ASP A 454 24.47 11.78 -23.66
CA ASP A 454 23.24 11.93 -24.46
C ASP A 454 21.98 11.84 -23.60
N LEU A 455 21.90 10.86 -22.69
CA LEU A 455 20.81 10.73 -21.74
C LEU A 455 20.70 11.92 -20.78
N ARG A 456 21.83 12.45 -20.31
CA ARG A 456 21.85 13.64 -19.45
C ARG A 456 21.30 14.88 -20.17
N ILE A 457 21.64 15.06 -21.47
CA ILE A 457 21.09 16.14 -22.29
C ILE A 457 19.58 15.91 -22.44
N TYR A 458 19.16 14.74 -22.89
CA TYR A 458 17.77 14.41 -23.10
C TYR A 458 16.90 14.68 -21.85
N LEU A 459 17.37 14.26 -20.68
CA LEU A 459 16.64 14.42 -19.42
C LEU A 459 16.59 15.87 -18.91
N ALA A 460 17.73 16.59 -18.94
CA ALA A 460 17.89 17.76 -18.08
C ALA A 460 18.31 19.06 -18.80
N LYS A 461 18.74 19.01 -20.08
CA LYS A 461 19.34 20.17 -20.76
C LYS A 461 18.58 20.53 -22.01
N ASP A 462 17.93 21.70 -22.00
CA ASP A 462 17.34 22.28 -23.22
C ASP A 462 18.44 22.60 -24.26
N THR A 463 18.17 22.30 -25.51
CA THR A 463 18.96 22.71 -26.65
C THR A 463 18.24 23.82 -27.43
N ILE A 464 18.85 24.32 -28.52
CA ILE A 464 18.19 25.31 -29.40
C ILE A 464 16.99 24.67 -30.10
N ASP A 465 17.12 23.40 -30.51
CA ASP A 465 16.12 22.69 -31.30
C ASP A 465 15.11 21.92 -30.43
N ASP A 466 15.58 21.35 -29.31
CA ASP A 466 14.77 20.43 -28.49
C ASP A 466 14.71 20.86 -27.00
N LYS A 467 13.56 20.60 -26.37
CA LYS A 467 13.38 20.77 -24.94
C LYS A 467 13.64 19.43 -24.20
N ALA A 468 14.34 19.53 -23.08
CA ALA A 468 14.62 18.42 -22.22
C ALA A 468 13.32 17.82 -21.61
N LEU A 469 13.34 16.54 -21.31
CA LEU A 469 12.20 15.82 -20.74
C LEU A 469 11.66 16.49 -19.46
N PHE A 470 12.54 16.93 -18.54
CA PHE A 470 12.12 17.64 -17.33
C PHE A 470 11.41 18.96 -17.62
N THR A 471 11.82 19.66 -18.67
CA THR A 471 11.18 20.92 -19.09
C THR A 471 9.81 20.67 -19.70
N LEU A 472 9.69 19.63 -20.54
CA LEU A 472 8.41 19.21 -21.14
C LEU A 472 7.41 18.76 -20.06
N LEU A 473 7.86 17.96 -19.09
CA LEU A 473 7.02 17.50 -17.98
C LEU A 473 6.50 18.68 -17.14
N ILE A 474 7.36 19.62 -16.76
CA ILE A 474 6.95 20.84 -16.03
C ILE A 474 5.93 21.63 -16.84
N LYS A 475 6.15 21.77 -18.14
CA LYS A 475 5.23 22.48 -19.05
C LYS A 475 3.86 21.82 -19.06
N ALA A 476 3.80 20.51 -19.33
CA ALA A 476 2.54 19.75 -19.34
C ALA A 476 1.77 19.88 -18.01
N LEU A 477 2.46 19.76 -16.86
CA LEU A 477 1.87 19.94 -15.54
C LEU A 477 1.30 21.34 -15.32
N ASN A 478 1.98 22.40 -15.82
CA ASN A 478 1.53 23.77 -15.66
C ASN A 478 0.35 24.13 -16.59
N GLU A 479 0.29 23.53 -17.75
CA GLU A 479 -0.80 23.67 -18.72
C GLU A 479 -2.02 22.81 -18.34
N GLY A 480 -1.91 21.89 -17.37
CA GLY A 480 -2.99 20.97 -16.96
C GLY A 480 -3.17 19.81 -17.94
N ASP A 481 -2.22 19.58 -18.83
CA ASP A 481 -2.19 18.40 -19.70
C ASP A 481 -1.66 17.19 -18.93
N TYR A 482 -2.52 16.67 -18.06
CA TYR A 482 -2.18 15.57 -17.16
C TYR A 482 -1.94 14.22 -17.89
N PRO A 483 -2.63 13.87 -18.99
CA PRO A 483 -2.29 12.67 -19.76
C PRO A 483 -0.84 12.70 -20.26
N THR A 484 -0.43 13.80 -20.89
CA THR A 484 0.95 14.01 -21.36
C THR A 484 1.94 14.03 -20.19
N ALA A 485 1.60 14.70 -19.08
CA ALA A 485 2.45 14.74 -17.89
C ALA A 485 2.66 13.34 -17.29
N SER A 486 1.62 12.49 -17.25
CA SER A 486 1.73 11.11 -16.79
C SER A 486 2.65 10.26 -17.67
N ALA A 487 2.50 10.36 -18.99
CA ALA A 487 3.37 9.64 -19.93
C ALA A 487 4.84 10.07 -19.78
N LEU A 488 5.10 11.40 -19.71
CA LEU A 488 6.44 11.94 -19.50
C LEU A 488 7.03 11.56 -18.13
N GLN A 489 6.21 11.43 -17.08
CA GLN A 489 6.66 10.95 -15.78
C GLN A 489 7.13 9.49 -15.85
N ILE A 490 6.37 8.61 -16.52
CA ILE A 490 6.74 7.20 -16.70
C ILE A 490 8.07 7.11 -17.48
N GLU A 491 8.19 7.88 -18.55
CA GLU A 491 9.42 7.96 -19.35
C GLU A 491 10.60 8.49 -18.52
N MET A 492 10.39 9.52 -17.71
CA MET A 492 11.40 10.06 -16.80
C MET A 492 11.95 8.97 -15.87
N TYR A 493 11.08 8.17 -15.24
CA TYR A 493 11.54 7.11 -14.36
C TYR A 493 12.34 6.04 -15.11
N ALA A 494 11.88 5.62 -16.29
CA ALA A 494 12.59 4.62 -17.10
C ALA A 494 13.97 5.15 -17.53
N LYS A 495 14.06 6.40 -18.01
CA LYS A 495 15.33 7.01 -18.42
C LYS A 495 16.28 7.31 -17.27
N MET A 496 15.76 7.64 -16.09
CA MET A 496 16.59 7.79 -14.88
C MET A 496 17.18 6.46 -14.42
N GLU A 497 16.44 5.36 -14.47
CA GLU A 497 16.96 4.02 -14.16
C GLU A 497 18.01 3.58 -15.19
N GLU A 498 17.77 3.79 -16.50
CA GLU A 498 18.75 3.54 -17.56
C GLU A 498 20.04 4.32 -17.30
N LEU A 499 19.94 5.61 -17.02
CA LEU A 499 21.08 6.48 -16.75
C LEU A 499 21.89 6.04 -15.53
N LYS A 500 21.22 5.69 -14.42
CA LYS A 500 21.88 5.17 -13.20
C LYS A 500 22.63 3.89 -13.48
N GLY A 501 21.99 2.93 -14.16
CA GLY A 501 22.61 1.65 -14.51
C GLY A 501 23.85 1.82 -15.39
N LEU A 502 23.78 2.66 -16.41
CA LEU A 502 24.92 2.98 -17.27
C LEU A 502 26.06 3.65 -16.49
N TYR A 503 25.73 4.59 -15.60
CA TYR A 503 26.75 5.30 -14.83
C TYR A 503 27.44 4.40 -13.80
N GLU A 504 26.69 3.49 -13.16
CA GLU A 504 27.29 2.47 -12.26
C GLU A 504 28.23 1.50 -13.01
N CYS A 505 27.84 1.05 -14.21
CA CYS A 505 28.70 0.24 -15.05
C CYS A 505 29.95 1.01 -15.48
N TYR A 506 29.80 2.28 -15.88
CA TYR A 506 30.91 3.15 -16.25
C TYR A 506 31.89 3.32 -15.09
N LYS A 507 31.42 3.68 -13.89
CA LYS A 507 32.26 3.84 -12.71
C LYS A 507 33.06 2.56 -12.36
N LYS A 508 32.42 1.39 -12.48
CA LYS A 508 33.10 0.10 -12.18
C LYS A 508 34.23 -0.24 -13.17
N ASN A 509 34.15 0.27 -14.39
CA ASN A 509 35.18 0.05 -15.41
C ASN A 509 36.36 1.04 -15.34
N MET A 510 36.14 2.19 -14.72
CA MET A 510 37.18 3.21 -14.52
C MET A 510 38.11 2.83 -13.36
N ILE A 511 39.42 2.83 -13.60
CA ILE A 511 40.48 2.53 -12.63
C ILE A 511 41.42 3.73 -12.46
#